data_224d4dbabd73b66874eaaf043859be0e
#
_entry.id   224d4dbabd73b66874eaaf043859be0e
#
_cell.length_a   1.000
_cell.length_b   1.000
_cell.length_c   1.000
_cell.angle_alpha   90.00
_cell.angle_beta   90.00
_cell.angle_gamma   90.00
#
_symmetry.space_group_name_H-M   'P 1'
#
loop_
_entity.id
_entity.type
_entity.pdbx_description
1 polymer ?
#
loop_
_entity_poly.entity_id
_entity_poly.type
_entity_poly.pdbx_seq_one_letter_code
_entity_poly.pdbx_strand_id
1 'polypeptide(L)'
;MKYVILIHSNPQPWGHPTGDFLPEFQALPEQERERINADFERLLTEMQDRGELIGGEALGTPESARLYRWDDGKPLPTDGPYSESKEHLAGFFLIDVDSHERAEQLAAQFAGPGETVELRPTMWPGGEDQ
;
A
#
# COMPACT_ATOMS: atom_id res chain seq x y z
N MET A 1 18.68 1.82 2.12
CA MET A 1 17.94 0.56 2.29
C MET A 1 16.56 0.69 1.67
N LYS A 2 16.21 -0.22 0.81
CA LYS A 2 14.95 -0.14 0.08
C LYS A 2 13.92 -1.11 0.61
N TYR A 3 12.70 -0.60 0.75
CA TYR A 3 11.55 -1.36 1.23
C TYR A 3 10.35 -1.07 0.37
N VAL A 4 9.40 -1.98 0.38
CA VAL A 4 8.08 -1.76 -0.21
C VAL A 4 7.07 -1.71 0.93
N ILE A 5 6.22 -0.70 0.89
CA ILE A 5 5.06 -0.61 1.77
C ILE A 5 3.86 -1.04 0.93
N LEU A 6 3.24 -2.15 1.32
CA LEU A 6 2.10 -2.71 0.61
C LEU A 6 0.84 -2.42 1.40
N ILE A 7 -0.16 -1.85 0.74
CA ILE A 7 -1.40 -1.48 1.41
C ILE A 7 -2.48 -2.45 0.99
N HIS A 8 -2.99 -3.21 1.96
CA HIS A 8 -4.06 -4.18 1.78
C HIS A 8 -5.35 -3.60 2.33
N SER A 9 -6.40 -3.63 1.52
CA SER A 9 -7.66 -3.01 1.88
C SER A 9 -8.76 -3.52 0.96
N ASN A 10 -10.02 -3.23 1.31
CA ASN A 10 -11.14 -3.58 0.45
C ASN A 10 -12.22 -2.50 0.52
N PRO A 11 -11.94 -1.31 0.00
CA PRO A 11 -12.94 -0.25 0.00
C PRO A 11 -14.12 -0.60 -0.93
N GLN A 12 -15.32 -0.21 -0.51
CA GLN A 12 -16.54 -0.45 -1.27
C GLN A 12 -17.36 0.85 -1.27
N PRO A 13 -17.50 1.54 -2.40
CA PRO A 13 -16.91 1.24 -3.71
C PRO A 13 -15.39 1.42 -3.70
N TRP A 14 -14.74 0.80 -4.67
CA TRP A 14 -13.28 0.90 -4.78
C TRP A 14 -12.88 2.33 -5.13
N GLY A 15 -11.95 2.87 -4.37
CA GLY A 15 -11.48 4.23 -4.57
C GLY A 15 -10.21 4.51 -3.80
N HIS A 16 -9.60 5.65 -4.07
CA HIS A 16 -8.36 6.09 -3.44
C HIS A 16 -8.46 7.56 -3.04
N PRO A 17 -7.86 7.94 -1.90
CA PRO A 17 -7.19 7.04 -0.95
C PRO A 17 -8.18 6.06 -0.33
N THR A 18 -7.75 4.81 -0.18
CA THR A 18 -8.65 3.72 0.21
C THR A 18 -9.35 3.99 1.53
N GLY A 19 -8.67 4.65 2.47
CA GLY A 19 -9.25 4.94 3.77
C GLY A 19 -10.57 5.70 3.68
N ASP A 20 -10.69 6.63 2.73
CA ASP A 20 -11.91 7.45 2.57
C ASP A 20 -13.13 6.59 2.23
N PHE A 21 -12.93 5.38 1.72
CA PHE A 21 -14.00 4.49 1.28
C PHE A 21 -14.19 3.31 2.23
N LEU A 22 -13.64 3.40 3.44
CA LEU A 22 -13.75 2.34 4.44
C LEU A 22 -14.67 2.76 5.57
N PRO A 23 -15.55 1.84 6.04
CA PRO A 23 -16.46 2.19 7.13
C PRO A 23 -15.73 2.58 8.41
N GLU A 24 -14.59 1.98 8.69
CA GLU A 24 -13.80 2.29 9.88
C GLU A 24 -13.34 3.76 9.90
N PHE A 25 -12.93 4.27 8.76
CA PHE A 25 -12.54 5.67 8.63
C PHE A 25 -13.76 6.58 8.66
N GLN A 26 -14.81 6.21 7.94
CA GLN A 26 -16.03 7.02 7.85
C GLN A 26 -16.73 7.14 9.20
N ALA A 27 -16.52 6.17 10.10
CA ALA A 27 -17.10 6.24 11.43
C ALA A 27 -16.43 7.26 12.35
N LEU A 28 -15.29 7.79 11.98
CA LEU A 28 -14.59 8.81 12.75
C LEU A 28 -15.25 10.17 12.57
N PRO A 29 -15.14 11.06 13.59
CA PRO A 29 -15.60 12.44 13.42
C PRO A 29 -14.88 13.14 12.28
N GLU A 30 -15.54 14.09 11.64
CA GLU A 30 -14.99 14.80 10.48
C GLU A 30 -13.64 15.44 10.79
N GLN A 31 -13.48 16.06 11.96
CA GLN A 31 -12.20 16.67 12.35
C GLN A 31 -11.07 15.63 12.41
N GLU A 32 -11.38 14.45 12.91
CA GLU A 32 -10.41 13.37 12.99
C GLU A 32 -9.99 12.90 11.60
N ARG A 33 -10.96 12.75 10.70
CA ARG A 33 -10.67 12.34 9.31
C ARG A 33 -9.81 13.38 8.61
N GLU A 34 -10.12 14.67 8.78
CA GLU A 34 -9.34 15.75 8.19
C GLU A 34 -7.92 15.76 8.73
N ARG A 35 -7.75 15.50 10.04
CA ARG A 35 -6.43 15.45 10.64
C ARG A 35 -5.60 14.29 10.09
N ILE A 36 -6.20 13.12 9.97
CA ILE A 36 -5.51 11.94 9.42
C ILE A 36 -5.04 12.22 8.00
N ASN A 37 -5.90 12.77 7.16
CA ASN A 37 -5.55 13.07 5.77
C ASN A 37 -4.46 14.13 5.67
N ALA A 38 -4.54 15.17 6.51
CA ALA A 38 -3.52 16.22 6.52
C ALA A 38 -2.17 15.69 7.00
N ASP A 39 -2.18 14.83 8.02
CA ASP A 39 -0.96 14.21 8.52
C ASP A 39 -0.31 13.35 7.45
N PHE A 40 -1.10 12.61 6.69
CA PHE A 40 -0.59 11.76 5.64
C PHE A 40 0.04 12.57 4.50
N GLU A 41 -0.60 13.67 4.10
CA GLU A 41 -0.04 14.55 3.09
C GLU A 41 1.29 15.15 3.53
N ARG A 42 1.38 15.57 4.81
CA ARG A 42 2.63 16.09 5.35
C ARG A 42 3.72 15.02 5.35
N LEU A 43 3.34 13.79 5.69
CA LEU A 43 4.28 12.68 5.67
C LEU A 43 4.86 12.45 4.29
N LEU A 44 4.02 12.41 3.27
CA LEU A 44 4.47 12.23 1.89
C LEU A 44 5.39 13.35 1.45
N THR A 45 5.07 14.60 1.79
CA THR A 45 5.90 15.75 1.47
C THR A 45 7.26 15.63 2.16
N GLU A 46 7.27 15.28 3.44
CA GLU A 46 8.51 15.09 4.18
C GLU A 46 9.37 14.00 3.54
N MET A 47 8.75 12.87 3.18
CA MET A 47 9.47 11.78 2.54
C MET A 47 10.07 12.19 1.19
N GLN A 48 9.33 12.97 0.42
CA GLN A 48 9.85 13.50 -0.84
C GLN A 48 11.05 14.43 -0.61
N ASP A 49 10.93 15.34 0.34
CA ASP A 49 12.00 16.29 0.65
C ASP A 49 13.26 15.57 1.15
N ARG A 50 13.10 14.45 1.83
CA ARG A 50 14.22 13.66 2.33
C ARG A 50 14.75 12.64 1.32
N GLY A 51 14.13 12.53 0.15
CA GLY A 51 14.52 11.56 -0.85
C GLY A 51 14.15 10.12 -0.50
N GLU A 52 13.24 9.94 0.43
CA GLU A 52 12.82 8.61 0.88
C GLU A 52 11.76 7.98 -0.01
N LEU A 53 10.94 8.79 -0.67
CA LEU A 53 9.88 8.29 -1.53
C LEU A 53 10.40 8.13 -2.96
N ILE A 54 10.56 6.88 -3.41
CA ILE A 54 11.04 6.58 -4.76
C ILE A 54 9.87 6.52 -5.73
N GLY A 55 8.76 5.96 -5.33
CA GLY A 55 7.59 5.86 -6.18
C GLY A 55 6.47 5.09 -5.49
N GLY A 56 5.40 4.89 -6.24
CA GLY A 56 4.25 4.15 -5.75
C GLY A 56 3.10 4.30 -6.71
N GLU A 57 2.12 3.41 -6.60
CA GLU A 57 0.93 3.45 -7.42
C GLU A 57 -0.29 2.99 -6.65
N ALA A 58 -1.39 3.67 -6.89
CA ALA A 58 -2.71 3.19 -6.49
C ALA A 58 -3.19 2.21 -7.56
N LEU A 59 -3.75 1.10 -7.13
CA LEU A 59 -4.19 0.05 -8.03
C LEU A 59 -5.70 0.10 -8.26
N GLY A 60 -6.13 -0.36 -9.43
CA GLY A 60 -7.53 -0.45 -9.76
C GLY A 60 -8.22 -1.59 -9.01
N THR A 61 -9.52 -1.71 -9.22
CA THR A 61 -10.34 -2.70 -8.53
C THR A 61 -9.83 -4.13 -8.78
N PRO A 62 -9.88 -5.01 -7.77
CA PRO A 62 -9.43 -6.40 -7.95
C PRO A 62 -10.13 -7.14 -9.07
N GLU A 63 -11.37 -6.81 -9.35
CA GLU A 63 -12.14 -7.44 -10.44
C GLU A 63 -11.57 -7.12 -11.81
N SER A 64 -10.78 -6.06 -11.96
CA SER A 64 -10.13 -5.72 -13.23
C SER A 64 -8.87 -6.53 -13.47
N ALA A 65 -8.40 -7.30 -12.48
CA ALA A 65 -7.16 -8.07 -12.60
C ALA A 65 -7.30 -9.22 -13.60
N ARG A 66 -6.22 -9.49 -14.30
CA ARG A 66 -6.07 -10.69 -15.12
C ARG A 66 -4.91 -11.50 -14.57
N LEU A 67 -5.10 -12.80 -14.48
CA LEU A 67 -4.09 -13.71 -13.96
C LEU A 67 -3.55 -14.57 -15.09
N TYR A 68 -2.26 -14.85 -15.03
CA TYR A 68 -1.62 -15.72 -16.02
C TYR A 68 -0.90 -16.81 -15.24
N ARG A 69 -1.33 -18.06 -15.39
CA ARG A 69 -0.72 -19.21 -14.73
C ARG A 69 -0.12 -20.11 -15.79
N TRP A 70 0.99 -20.72 -15.42
CA TRP A 70 1.65 -21.66 -16.33
C TRP A 70 0.86 -22.97 -16.34
N ASP A 71 0.44 -23.40 -17.52
CA ASP A 71 -0.33 -24.62 -17.68
C ASP A 71 0.01 -25.24 -19.04
N ASP A 72 0.40 -26.52 -19.01
CA ASP A 72 0.72 -27.30 -20.22
C ASP A 72 1.71 -26.58 -21.14
N GLY A 73 2.79 -26.07 -20.56
CA GLY A 73 3.88 -25.46 -21.31
C GLY A 73 3.64 -24.03 -21.79
N LYS A 74 2.60 -23.36 -21.29
CA LYS A 74 2.28 -22.00 -21.71
C LYS A 74 1.53 -21.24 -20.61
N PRO A 75 1.57 -19.90 -20.64
CA PRO A 75 0.73 -19.11 -19.72
C PRO A 75 -0.74 -19.20 -20.12
N LEU A 76 -1.59 -19.41 -19.12
CA LEU A 76 -3.03 -19.48 -19.29
C LEU A 76 -3.68 -18.32 -18.59
N PRO A 77 -4.38 -17.41 -19.32
CA PRO A 77 -5.03 -16.26 -18.70
C PRO A 77 -6.35 -16.65 -18.05
N THR A 78 -6.61 -16.03 -16.89
CA THR A 78 -7.91 -16.14 -16.22
C THR A 78 -8.27 -14.78 -15.62
N ASP A 79 -9.55 -14.58 -15.34
CA ASP A 79 -9.99 -13.36 -14.69
C ASP A 79 -9.63 -13.38 -13.20
N GLY A 80 -9.27 -12.18 -12.67
CA GLY A 80 -9.06 -11.99 -11.25
C GLY A 80 -10.36 -11.83 -10.50
N PRO A 81 -10.25 -11.58 -9.20
CA PRO A 81 -9.05 -11.28 -8.44
C PRO A 81 -8.17 -12.51 -8.16
N TYR A 82 -6.94 -12.25 -7.73
CA TYR A 82 -5.97 -13.31 -7.43
C TYR A 82 -6.46 -14.25 -6.32
N SER A 83 -7.14 -13.70 -5.34
CA SER A 83 -7.68 -14.48 -4.24
C SER A 83 -9.03 -13.89 -3.83
N GLU A 84 -9.82 -14.67 -3.08
CA GLU A 84 -11.09 -14.23 -2.53
C GLU A 84 -10.96 -13.77 -1.09
N SER A 85 -9.82 -13.19 -0.73
CA SER A 85 -9.59 -12.66 0.61
C SER A 85 -10.45 -11.43 0.88
N LYS A 86 -10.60 -11.09 2.16
CA LYS A 86 -11.34 -9.89 2.56
C LYS A 86 -10.60 -8.62 2.25
N GLU A 87 -9.27 -8.71 2.08
CA GLU A 87 -8.44 -7.58 1.72
C GLU A 87 -7.65 -7.89 0.46
N HIS A 88 -7.46 -6.87 -0.36
CA HIS A 88 -6.72 -6.98 -1.61
C HIS A 88 -5.60 -5.96 -1.62
N LEU A 89 -4.58 -6.22 -2.39
CA LEU A 89 -3.51 -5.25 -2.58
C LEU A 89 -4.10 -4.05 -3.31
N ALA A 90 -4.15 -2.92 -2.61
CA ALA A 90 -4.77 -1.71 -3.13
C ALA A 90 -3.75 -0.71 -3.66
N GLY A 91 -2.50 -0.82 -3.23
CA GLY A 91 -1.45 0.07 -3.68
C GLY A 91 -0.14 -0.23 -2.99
N PHE A 92 0.91 0.45 -3.42
CA PHE A 92 2.23 0.27 -2.84
C PHE A 92 3.04 1.54 -2.93
N PHE A 93 4.05 1.63 -2.06
CA PHE A 93 5.07 2.67 -2.11
C PHE A 93 6.44 2.01 -2.03
N LEU A 94 7.35 2.47 -2.88
CA LEU A 94 8.75 2.06 -2.82
C LEU A 94 9.52 3.16 -2.11
N ILE A 95 10.23 2.80 -1.05
CA ILE A 95 10.94 3.77 -0.22
C ILE A 95 12.42 3.41 -0.11
N ASP A 96 13.25 4.43 0.11
CA ASP A 96 14.67 4.27 0.36
C ASP A 96 15.01 5.04 1.64
N VAL A 97 15.38 4.32 2.69
CA VAL A 97 15.57 4.89 4.02
C VAL A 97 16.93 4.51 4.58
N ASP A 98 17.35 5.25 5.61
CA ASP A 98 18.68 5.07 6.20
C ASP A 98 18.75 3.91 7.20
N SER A 99 17.60 3.46 7.72
CA SER A 99 17.59 2.41 8.72
C SER A 99 16.29 1.61 8.66
N HIS A 100 16.34 0.41 9.21
CA HIS A 100 15.16 -0.43 9.38
C HIS A 100 14.13 0.24 10.30
N GLU A 101 14.60 0.89 11.35
CA GLU A 101 13.73 1.61 12.30
C GLU A 101 12.93 2.71 11.59
N ARG A 102 13.57 3.43 10.66
CA ARG A 102 12.87 4.45 9.89
C ARG A 102 11.80 3.82 9.01
N ALA A 103 12.11 2.69 8.38
CA ALA A 103 11.12 1.97 7.55
C ALA A 103 9.91 1.58 8.38
N GLU A 104 10.11 1.06 9.58
CA GLU A 104 9.01 0.68 10.46
C GLU A 104 8.19 1.88 10.92
N GLN A 105 8.84 3.00 11.23
CA GLN A 105 8.13 4.23 11.59
C GLN A 105 7.20 4.67 10.46
N LEU A 106 7.70 4.63 9.24
CA LEU A 106 6.91 5.03 8.07
C LEU A 106 5.75 4.08 7.84
N ALA A 107 6.00 2.77 7.90
CA ALA A 107 4.95 1.78 7.72
C ALA A 107 3.81 1.97 8.73
N ALA A 108 4.17 2.22 10.00
CA ALA A 108 3.17 2.46 11.04
C ALA A 108 2.34 3.70 10.75
N GLN A 109 2.95 4.74 10.19
CA GLN A 109 2.23 5.97 9.86
C GLN A 109 1.36 5.83 8.61
N PHE A 110 1.65 4.86 7.75
CA PHE A 110 0.82 4.59 6.58
C PHE A 110 -0.44 3.81 6.95
N ALA A 111 -0.43 3.10 8.09
CA ALA A 111 -1.55 2.25 8.48
C ALA A 111 -2.70 3.10 9.00
N GLY A 112 -3.78 3.18 8.24
CA GLY A 112 -4.98 3.89 8.63
C GLY A 112 -6.09 2.93 9.08
N PRO A 113 -7.19 3.48 9.63
CA PRO A 113 -8.31 2.65 10.06
C PRO A 113 -8.85 1.78 8.93
N GLY A 114 -8.98 0.49 9.18
CA GLY A 114 -9.50 -0.46 8.21
C GLY A 114 -8.52 -0.97 7.18
N GLU A 115 -7.25 -0.57 7.27
CA GLU A 115 -6.21 -0.99 6.35
C GLU A 115 -5.16 -1.85 7.04
N THR A 116 -4.54 -2.75 6.29
CA THR A 116 -3.38 -3.51 6.74
C THR A 116 -2.19 -3.09 5.90
N VAL A 117 -1.11 -2.71 6.55
CA VAL A 117 0.11 -2.30 5.88
C VAL A 117 1.17 -3.37 6.10
N GLU A 118 1.77 -3.81 5.02
CA GLU A 118 2.83 -4.79 5.04
C GLU A 118 4.14 -4.12 4.62
N LEU A 119 5.17 -4.24 5.45
CA LEU A 119 6.50 -3.73 5.14
C LEU A 119 7.40 -4.89 4.75
N ARG A 120 8.01 -4.80 3.56
CA ARG A 120 8.92 -5.86 3.10
C ARG A 120 10.20 -5.24 2.54
N PRO A 121 11.37 -5.74 2.96
CA PRO A 121 12.61 -5.31 2.35
C PRO A 121 12.69 -5.80 0.91
N THR A 122 13.33 -5.01 0.05
CA THR A 122 13.63 -5.48 -1.29
C THR A 122 14.85 -6.40 -1.22
N MET A 123 14.92 -7.32 -2.15
CA MET A 123 15.98 -8.32 -2.14
C MET A 123 17.29 -7.77 -2.66
N TRP A 124 17.26 -6.82 -3.60
CA TRP A 124 18.47 -6.46 -4.30
C TRP A 124 18.32 -5.18 -5.11
N PRO A 125 19.36 -4.35 -5.19
CA PRO A 125 20.44 -4.21 -4.20
C PRO A 125 19.93 -3.37 -3.04
N GLY A 126 20.63 -3.44 -1.89
CA GLY A 126 20.20 -2.70 -0.72
C GLY A 126 19.03 -3.32 -0.02
N GLY A 127 18.83 -4.64 -0.20
CA GLY A 127 17.71 -5.34 0.39
C GLY A 127 17.90 -5.73 1.85
N GLU A 128 17.33 -6.86 2.21
CA GLU A 128 17.14 -7.24 3.62
C GLU A 128 18.40 -7.47 4.43
N ASP A 129 19.55 -7.68 3.80
CA ASP A 129 20.80 -7.88 4.51
C ASP A 129 21.61 -6.61 4.67
N GLN A 130 21.01 -5.48 4.46
CA GLN A 130 21.65 -4.19 4.67
C GLN A 130 21.67 -3.76 6.13
#